data_10416d245b7464f36c73ece3d886aeeb
#
_entry.id   10416d245b7464f36c73ece3d886aeeb
#
_cell.length_a   1.000
_cell.length_b   1.000
_cell.length_c   1.000
_cell.angle_alpha   90.00
_cell.angle_beta   90.00
_cell.angle_gamma   90.00
#
_symmetry.space_group_name_H-M   'P 1'
#
loop_
_entity.id
_entity.type
_entity.pdbx_description
1 polymer ?
#
loop_
_entity_poly.entity_id
_entity_poly.type
_entity_poly.pdbx_seq_one_letter_code
_entity_poly.pdbx_strand_id
1 'polypeptide(L)'
;MTAYKVRQAHASDHKAIAEMCALLWPDTSLEEHQQEVDLLIKSGMSGTLPGAILTSHEDGGTLTGFLQVGLRSHADGCNPTQPVGFVEGWFVYEHLRGNGIGKALMHAAEAWARHHGCIEMASDTWIDHVVSQKAHQALGFEVVDRCVHFRKAL
;
A
#
# COMPACT_ATOMS: atom_id res chain seq x y z
N MET A 1 23.89 12.18 -0.92
CA MET A 1 22.50 11.84 -1.27
C MET A 1 22.27 10.38 -0.93
N THR A 2 21.35 10.11 -0.03
CA THR A 2 21.01 8.73 0.34
C THR A 2 20.24 8.10 -0.82
N ALA A 3 20.74 7.00 -1.35
CA ALA A 3 20.04 6.25 -2.38
C ALA A 3 19.03 5.29 -1.71
N TYR A 4 17.78 5.31 -2.16
CA TYR A 4 16.75 4.39 -1.72
C TYR A 4 16.51 3.35 -2.81
N LYS A 5 16.35 2.11 -2.40
CA LYS A 5 16.04 0.99 -3.28
C LYS A 5 14.66 0.45 -2.94
N VAL A 6 13.91 0.03 -3.95
CA VAL A 6 12.59 -0.61 -3.78
C VAL A 6 12.68 -2.05 -4.25
N ARG A 7 12.11 -2.93 -3.45
CA ARG A 7 11.97 -4.36 -3.76
C ARG A 7 10.72 -4.94 -3.15
N GLN A 8 10.35 -6.13 -3.56
CA GLN A 8 9.33 -6.91 -2.88
C GLN A 8 9.84 -7.33 -1.49
N ALA A 9 8.97 -7.36 -0.51
CA ALA A 9 9.30 -7.73 0.86
C ALA A 9 9.81 -9.17 0.94
N HIS A 10 10.83 -9.38 1.77
CA HIS A 10 11.32 -10.70 2.17
C HIS A 10 10.65 -11.14 3.48
N ALA A 11 10.63 -12.45 3.73
CA ALA A 11 10.08 -12.99 4.98
C ALA A 11 10.74 -12.38 6.23
N SER A 12 12.02 -12.04 6.15
CA SER A 12 12.76 -11.40 7.25
C SER A 12 12.33 -9.95 7.54
N ASP A 13 11.57 -9.31 6.66
CA ASP A 13 11.11 -7.93 6.82
C ASP A 13 9.83 -7.80 7.65
N HIS A 14 9.15 -8.90 7.97
CA HIS A 14 7.79 -8.88 8.51
C HIS A 14 7.65 -8.06 9.80
N LYS A 15 8.63 -8.10 10.68
CA LYS A 15 8.60 -7.32 11.94
C LYS A 15 8.69 -5.81 11.68
N ALA A 16 9.65 -5.38 10.86
CA ALA A 16 9.83 -3.98 10.51
C ALA A 16 8.62 -3.42 9.75
N ILE A 17 8.03 -4.21 8.84
CA ILE A 17 6.81 -3.82 8.14
C ILE A 17 5.64 -3.72 9.13
N ALA A 18 5.48 -4.66 10.04
CA ALA A 18 4.42 -4.62 11.06
C ALA A 18 4.51 -3.39 11.97
N GLU A 19 5.72 -2.97 12.33
CA GLU A 19 5.95 -1.73 13.08
C GLU A 19 5.45 -0.50 12.29
N MET A 20 5.73 -0.44 10.99
CA MET A 20 5.21 0.62 10.12
C MET A 20 3.68 0.53 9.97
N CYS A 21 3.12 -0.67 9.86
CA CYS A 21 1.67 -0.88 9.85
C CYS A 21 1.01 -0.36 11.14
N ALA A 22 1.63 -0.59 12.29
CA ALA A 22 1.12 -0.09 13.57
C ALA A 22 1.10 1.44 13.66
N LEU A 23 2.01 2.13 12.96
CA LEU A 23 1.97 3.59 12.82
C LEU A 23 0.87 4.05 11.87
N LEU A 24 0.61 3.31 10.80
CA LEU A 24 -0.41 3.64 9.81
C LEU A 24 -1.83 3.30 10.30
N TRP A 25 -1.98 2.17 11.00
CA TRP A 25 -3.24 1.65 11.52
C TRP A 25 -3.14 1.33 13.02
N PRO A 26 -3.15 2.35 13.90
CA PRO A 26 -2.88 2.20 15.33
C PRO A 26 -3.97 1.44 16.11
N ASP A 27 -5.14 1.23 15.52
CA ASP A 27 -6.25 0.52 16.15
C ASP A 27 -6.11 -1.02 16.11
N THR A 28 -5.17 -1.53 15.32
CA THR A 28 -4.83 -2.95 15.22
C THR A 28 -3.54 -3.21 16.01
N SER A 29 -3.47 -4.32 16.73
CA SER A 29 -2.29 -4.65 17.54
C SER A 29 -1.07 -4.99 16.67
N LEU A 30 0.12 -4.78 17.23
CA LEU A 30 1.38 -5.14 16.56
C LEU A 30 1.43 -6.64 16.21
N GLU A 31 0.94 -7.49 17.09
CA GLU A 31 0.90 -8.94 16.88
C GLU A 31 0.00 -9.32 15.69
N GLU A 32 -1.17 -8.73 15.59
CA GLU A 32 -2.07 -8.93 14.43
C GLU A 32 -1.41 -8.45 13.13
N HIS A 33 -0.78 -7.28 13.13
CA HIS A 33 -0.02 -6.80 11.97
C HIS A 33 1.10 -7.76 11.59
N GLN A 34 1.84 -8.32 12.54
CA GLN A 34 2.89 -9.30 12.26
C GLN A 34 2.34 -10.56 11.60
N GLN A 35 1.21 -11.06 12.07
CA GLN A 35 0.54 -12.24 11.51
C GLN A 35 0.04 -11.98 10.09
N GLU A 36 -0.63 -10.86 9.86
CA GLU A 36 -1.16 -10.49 8.55
C GLU A 36 -0.05 -10.27 7.51
N VAL A 37 1.01 -9.56 7.89
CA VAL A 37 2.16 -9.30 7.03
C VAL A 37 2.88 -10.60 6.68
N ASP A 38 3.14 -11.46 7.66
CA ASP A 38 3.79 -12.76 7.45
C ASP A 38 2.99 -13.65 6.51
N LEU A 39 1.67 -13.70 6.72
CA LEU A 39 0.76 -14.46 5.86
C LEU A 39 0.77 -13.95 4.42
N LEU A 40 0.69 -12.64 4.22
CA LEU A 40 0.72 -12.04 2.89
C LEU A 40 2.04 -12.31 2.16
N ILE A 41 3.18 -12.14 2.84
CA ILE A 41 4.49 -12.41 2.26
C ILE A 41 4.63 -13.88 1.86
N LYS A 42 4.19 -14.81 2.70
CA LYS A 42 4.30 -16.25 2.45
C LYS A 42 3.34 -16.76 1.37
N SER A 43 2.11 -16.28 1.38
CA SER A 43 1.08 -16.75 0.46
C SER A 43 1.09 -16.03 -0.89
N GLY A 44 1.52 -14.77 -0.93
CA GLY A 44 1.34 -13.91 -2.10
C GLY A 44 -0.12 -13.58 -2.40
N MET A 45 -1.00 -13.73 -1.41
CA MET A 45 -2.44 -13.56 -1.56
C MET A 45 -2.97 -12.54 -0.56
N SER A 46 -3.82 -11.65 -1.05
CA SER A 46 -4.64 -10.74 -0.24
C SER A 46 -6.09 -11.19 -0.38
N GLY A 47 -6.58 -11.94 0.60
CA GLY A 47 -7.84 -12.66 0.47
C GLY A 47 -7.75 -13.77 -0.57
N THR A 48 -8.60 -13.71 -1.61
CA THR A 48 -8.67 -14.71 -2.69
C THR A 48 -7.92 -14.30 -3.96
N LEU A 49 -7.35 -13.12 -3.99
CA LEU A 49 -6.63 -12.57 -5.14
C LEU A 49 -5.15 -12.30 -4.79
N PRO A 50 -4.27 -12.22 -5.79
CA PRO A 50 -2.86 -11.87 -5.57
C PRO A 50 -2.68 -10.57 -4.82
N GLY A 51 -1.66 -10.52 -3.97
CA GLY A 51 -1.22 -9.34 -3.25
C GLY A 51 0.26 -9.39 -2.94
N ALA A 52 0.86 -8.24 -2.70
CA ALA A 52 2.28 -8.11 -2.39
C ALA A 52 2.54 -6.92 -1.48
N ILE A 53 3.66 -6.96 -0.81
CA ILE A 53 4.23 -5.81 -0.11
C ILE A 53 5.54 -5.41 -0.79
N LEU A 54 5.63 -4.15 -1.13
CA LEU A 54 6.84 -3.52 -1.63
C LEU A 54 7.47 -2.71 -0.51
N THR A 55 8.78 -2.77 -0.38
CA THR A 55 9.54 -2.04 0.63
C THR A 55 10.56 -1.13 0.00
N SER A 56 10.78 0.01 0.62
CA SER A 56 11.94 0.85 0.35
C SER A 56 12.96 0.70 1.48
N HIS A 57 14.24 0.78 1.15
CA HIS A 57 15.32 0.65 2.11
C HIS A 57 16.54 1.47 1.71
N GLU A 58 17.32 1.84 2.69
CA GLU A 58 18.65 2.45 2.52
C GLU A 58 19.69 1.40 2.12
N ASP A 59 20.86 1.83 1.70
CA ASP A 59 21.97 0.93 1.32
C ASP A 59 22.37 -0.04 2.44
N GLY A 60 22.19 0.33 3.70
CA GLY A 60 22.38 -0.54 4.87
C GLY A 60 21.28 -1.57 5.13
N GLY A 61 20.22 -1.56 4.33
CA GLY A 61 19.09 -2.50 4.46
C GLY A 61 17.98 -2.05 5.41
N THR A 62 18.10 -0.92 6.09
CA THR A 62 17.06 -0.36 6.95
C THR A 62 15.85 0.04 6.12
N LEU A 63 14.67 -0.46 6.49
CA LEU A 63 13.42 -0.11 5.80
C LEU A 63 13.02 1.34 6.07
N THR A 64 12.58 2.02 5.04
CA THR A 64 12.19 3.44 5.07
C THR A 64 10.72 3.67 4.77
N GLY A 65 10.04 2.69 4.21
CA GLY A 65 8.63 2.71 3.89
C GLY A 65 8.16 1.40 3.29
N PHE A 66 6.86 1.29 3.13
CA PHE A 66 6.23 0.16 2.45
C PHE A 66 5.00 0.61 1.66
N LEU A 67 4.60 -0.22 0.70
CA LEU A 67 3.31 -0.14 0.03
C LEU A 67 2.76 -1.55 -0.12
N GLN A 68 1.55 -1.75 0.38
CA GLN A 68 0.79 -2.97 0.17
C GLN A 68 -0.13 -2.78 -1.03
N VAL A 69 -0.02 -3.65 -2.01
CA VAL A 69 -0.84 -3.68 -3.22
C VAL A 69 -1.51 -5.04 -3.33
N GLY A 70 -2.73 -5.05 -3.83
CA GLY A 70 -3.46 -6.28 -4.12
C GLY A 70 -4.32 -6.12 -5.36
N LEU A 71 -4.82 -7.21 -5.89
CA LEU A 71 -5.87 -7.16 -6.89
C LEU A 71 -7.23 -7.12 -6.20
N ARG A 72 -8.14 -6.31 -6.73
CA ARG A 72 -9.55 -6.36 -6.40
C ARG A 72 -10.37 -6.67 -7.66
N SER A 73 -11.49 -7.35 -7.49
CA SER A 73 -12.39 -7.65 -8.61
C SER A 73 -12.95 -6.40 -9.26
N HIS A 74 -13.11 -5.34 -8.50
CA HIS A 74 -13.58 -4.03 -8.95
C HIS A 74 -13.18 -2.94 -7.94
N ALA A 75 -13.21 -1.69 -8.37
CA ALA A 75 -13.08 -0.52 -7.52
C ALA A 75 -13.91 0.62 -8.10
N ASP A 76 -14.37 1.53 -7.24
CA ASP A 76 -15.17 2.68 -7.65
C ASP A 76 -14.41 3.53 -8.70
N GLY A 77 -15.14 3.96 -9.72
CA GLY A 77 -14.60 4.75 -10.83
C GLY A 77 -13.78 3.97 -11.85
N CYS A 78 -13.51 2.69 -11.62
CA CYS A 78 -12.76 1.82 -12.54
C CYS A 78 -13.69 0.96 -13.40
N ASN A 79 -13.12 0.36 -14.45
CA ASN A 79 -13.85 -0.57 -15.31
C ASN A 79 -14.28 -1.82 -14.50
N PRO A 80 -15.60 -2.10 -14.37
CA PRO A 80 -16.09 -3.17 -13.52
C PRO A 80 -15.92 -4.58 -14.12
N THR A 81 -15.44 -4.70 -15.36
CA THR A 81 -15.33 -5.98 -16.06
C THR A 81 -13.98 -6.67 -15.89
N GLN A 82 -13.05 -6.05 -15.17
CA GLN A 82 -11.69 -6.58 -15.00
C GLN A 82 -11.11 -6.23 -13.63
N PRO A 83 -10.14 -7.01 -13.15
CA PRO A 83 -9.46 -6.70 -11.90
C PRO A 83 -8.72 -5.37 -11.95
N VAL A 84 -8.63 -4.74 -10.79
CA VAL A 84 -7.94 -3.46 -10.57
C VAL A 84 -6.82 -3.67 -9.57
N GLY A 85 -5.66 -3.05 -9.79
CA GLY A 85 -4.63 -2.94 -8.78
C GLY A 85 -5.09 -1.98 -7.69
N PHE A 86 -5.04 -2.38 -6.43
CA PHE A 86 -5.51 -1.57 -5.31
C PHE A 86 -4.40 -1.32 -4.30
N VAL A 87 -4.17 -0.05 -3.96
CA VAL A 87 -3.24 0.35 -2.90
C VAL A 87 -3.94 0.17 -1.56
N GLU A 88 -3.59 -0.87 -0.82
CA GLU A 88 -4.18 -1.20 0.48
C GLU A 88 -3.55 -0.39 1.62
N GLY A 89 -2.28 -0.05 1.50
CA GLY A 89 -1.55 0.77 2.45
C GLY A 89 -0.31 1.38 1.82
N TRP A 90 0.02 2.59 2.23
CA TRP A 90 1.15 3.33 1.69
C TRP A 90 1.75 4.20 2.79
N PHE A 91 2.96 3.89 3.20
CA PHE A 91 3.62 4.52 4.33
C PHE A 91 5.09 4.82 4.04
N VAL A 92 5.53 5.98 4.45
CA VAL A 92 6.94 6.40 4.55
C VAL A 92 7.13 7.09 5.89
N TYR A 93 8.21 6.76 6.60
CA TYR A 93 8.51 7.46 7.85
C TYR A 93 8.52 8.97 7.65
N GLU A 94 7.91 9.70 8.59
CA GLU A 94 7.64 11.13 8.44
C GLU A 94 8.89 11.95 8.13
N HIS A 95 9.99 11.68 8.84
CA HIS A 95 11.26 12.37 8.66
C HIS A 95 11.95 12.10 7.31
N LEU A 96 11.49 11.10 6.56
CA LEU A 96 12.01 10.72 5.24
C LEU A 96 11.12 11.13 4.08
N ARG A 97 9.95 11.71 4.37
CA ARG A 97 9.02 12.17 3.34
C ARG A 97 9.62 13.32 2.52
N GLY A 98 9.13 13.50 1.29
CA GLY A 98 9.64 14.52 0.38
C GLY A 98 10.93 14.13 -0.37
N ASN A 99 11.44 12.91 -0.19
CA ASN A 99 12.65 12.40 -0.84
C ASN A 99 12.37 11.43 -2.01
N GLY A 100 11.13 11.37 -2.48
CA GLY A 100 10.74 10.52 -3.62
C GLY A 100 10.49 9.05 -3.28
N ILE A 101 10.61 8.64 -2.02
CA ILE A 101 10.41 7.25 -1.59
C ILE A 101 8.98 6.78 -1.89
N GLY A 102 7.98 7.57 -1.51
CA GLY A 102 6.58 7.26 -1.76
C GLY A 102 6.26 7.10 -3.24
N LYS A 103 6.84 7.96 -4.07
CA LYS A 103 6.73 7.88 -5.54
C LYS A 103 7.34 6.59 -6.08
N ALA A 104 8.54 6.23 -5.62
CA ALA A 104 9.22 5.01 -6.05
C ALA A 104 8.43 3.74 -5.67
N LEU A 105 7.87 3.71 -4.46
CA LEU A 105 6.97 2.63 -4.01
C LEU A 105 5.73 2.53 -4.90
N MET A 106 5.10 3.65 -5.22
CA MET A 106 3.90 3.66 -6.08
C MET A 106 4.22 3.18 -7.49
N HIS A 107 5.32 3.61 -8.09
CA HIS A 107 5.74 3.13 -9.40
C HIS A 107 6.01 1.62 -9.43
N ALA A 108 6.60 1.08 -8.35
CA ALA A 108 6.79 -0.36 -8.22
C ALA A 108 5.44 -1.11 -8.08
N ALA A 109 4.48 -0.56 -7.37
CA ALA A 109 3.13 -1.11 -7.25
C ALA A 109 2.38 -1.09 -8.60
N GLU A 110 2.51 -0.02 -9.36
CA GLU A 110 1.96 0.08 -10.71
C GLU A 110 2.58 -0.97 -11.65
N ALA A 111 3.88 -1.16 -11.58
CA ALA A 111 4.57 -2.19 -12.36
C ALA A 111 4.09 -3.60 -11.98
N TRP A 112 3.91 -3.86 -10.67
CA TRP A 112 3.35 -5.12 -10.17
C TRP A 112 1.93 -5.35 -10.70
N ALA A 113 1.07 -4.34 -10.66
CA ALA A 113 -0.31 -4.42 -11.16
C ALA A 113 -0.34 -4.67 -12.67
N ARG A 114 0.49 -3.99 -13.46
CA ARG A 114 0.62 -4.22 -14.91
C ARG A 114 1.07 -5.65 -15.21
N HIS A 115 2.00 -6.19 -14.43
CA HIS A 115 2.45 -7.58 -14.56
C HIS A 115 1.31 -8.58 -14.35
N HIS A 116 0.32 -8.23 -13.52
CA HIS A 116 -0.90 -9.00 -13.31
C HIS A 116 -2.03 -8.68 -14.28
N GLY A 117 -1.75 -7.93 -15.34
CA GLY A 117 -2.72 -7.61 -16.40
C GLY A 117 -3.65 -6.44 -16.11
N CYS A 118 -3.44 -5.71 -15.00
CA CYS A 118 -4.24 -4.53 -14.69
C CYS A 118 -3.90 -3.35 -15.60
N ILE A 119 -4.91 -2.59 -15.97
CA ILE A 119 -4.77 -1.34 -16.73
C ILE A 119 -5.14 -0.11 -15.89
N GLU A 120 -5.67 -0.33 -14.70
CA GLU A 120 -6.06 0.71 -13.76
C GLU A 120 -5.53 0.41 -12.35
N MET A 121 -5.24 1.47 -11.61
CA MET A 121 -4.94 1.44 -10.18
C MET A 121 -6.02 2.23 -9.43
N ALA A 122 -6.40 1.74 -8.26
CA ALA A 122 -7.29 2.43 -7.35
C ALA A 122 -6.67 2.50 -5.95
N SER A 123 -7.19 3.39 -5.15
CA SER A 123 -6.78 3.59 -3.76
C SER A 123 -7.92 4.27 -3.02
N ASP A 124 -7.86 4.28 -1.71
CA ASP A 124 -8.72 5.08 -0.88
C ASP A 124 -7.95 5.76 0.26
N THR A 125 -8.55 6.77 0.85
CA THR A 125 -8.06 7.42 2.06
C THR A 125 -9.24 8.08 2.78
N TRP A 126 -9.06 8.40 4.05
CA TRP A 126 -10.07 9.14 4.80
C TRP A 126 -10.31 10.52 4.21
N ILE A 127 -11.56 10.96 4.22
CA ILE A 127 -12.01 12.21 3.61
C ILE A 127 -11.33 13.46 4.19
N ASP A 128 -10.88 13.41 5.42
CA ASP A 128 -10.15 14.48 6.12
C ASP A 128 -8.62 14.35 6.00
N HIS A 129 -8.11 13.27 5.41
CA HIS A 129 -6.68 13.03 5.26
C HIS A 129 -6.10 13.74 4.03
N VAL A 130 -6.05 15.07 4.08
CA VAL A 130 -5.68 15.94 2.97
C VAL A 130 -4.27 15.68 2.43
N VAL A 131 -3.32 15.35 3.30
CA VAL A 131 -1.93 15.04 2.90
C VAL A 131 -1.89 13.82 1.98
N SER A 132 -2.61 12.77 2.32
CA SER A 132 -2.71 11.56 1.49
C SER A 132 -3.40 11.86 0.16
N GLN A 133 -4.48 12.64 0.15
CA GLN A 133 -5.17 13.04 -1.08
C GLN A 133 -4.22 13.78 -2.04
N LYS A 134 -3.46 14.75 -1.52
CA LYS A 134 -2.47 15.49 -2.32
C LYS A 134 -1.37 14.59 -2.87
N ALA A 135 -0.88 13.65 -2.07
CA ALA A 135 0.14 12.69 -2.50
C ALA A 135 -0.36 11.80 -3.64
N HIS A 136 -1.61 11.31 -3.57
CA HIS A 136 -2.23 10.55 -4.66
C HIS A 136 -2.39 11.39 -5.92
N GLN A 137 -2.93 12.59 -5.80
CA GLN A 137 -3.13 13.49 -6.95
C GLN A 137 -1.81 13.87 -7.62
N ALA A 138 -0.73 14.08 -6.85
CA ALA A 138 0.60 14.36 -7.40
C ALA A 138 1.16 13.21 -8.25
N LEU A 139 0.66 11.99 -8.05
CA LEU A 139 1.04 10.80 -8.84
C LEU A 139 0.01 10.42 -9.91
N GLY A 140 -0.94 11.30 -10.21
CA GLY A 140 -1.89 11.14 -11.30
C GLY A 140 -3.20 10.44 -10.93
N PHE A 141 -3.44 10.16 -9.65
CA PHE A 141 -4.75 9.67 -9.21
C PHE A 141 -5.78 10.80 -9.24
N GLU A 142 -6.98 10.46 -9.66
CA GLU A 142 -8.13 11.37 -9.67
C GLU A 142 -9.10 10.96 -8.56
N VAL A 143 -9.72 11.94 -7.90
CA VAL A 143 -10.81 11.67 -6.96
C VAL A 143 -12.04 11.27 -7.75
N VAL A 144 -12.49 10.04 -7.56
CA VAL A 144 -13.66 9.48 -8.30
C VAL A 144 -14.91 9.43 -7.44
N ASP A 145 -14.77 9.35 -6.12
CA ASP A 145 -15.90 9.32 -5.20
C ASP A 145 -15.52 9.77 -3.78
N ARG A 146 -16.53 10.09 -2.98
CA ARG A 146 -16.44 10.39 -1.55
C ARG A 146 -17.53 9.60 -0.84
N CYS A 147 -17.16 8.83 0.19
CA CYS A 147 -18.02 7.86 0.82
C CYS A 147 -18.17 8.09 2.32
N VAL A 148 -19.36 7.77 2.84
CA VAL A 148 -19.64 7.72 4.27
C VAL A 148 -20.03 6.29 4.64
N HIS A 149 -19.39 5.71 5.65
CA HIS A 149 -19.65 4.37 6.13
C HIS A 149 -20.61 4.38 7.32
N PHE A 150 -21.57 3.49 7.32
CA PHE A 150 -22.55 3.34 8.40
C PHE A 150 -22.45 1.95 9.01
N ARG A 151 -22.69 1.87 10.33
CA ARG A 151 -22.79 0.62 11.08
C ARG A 151 -23.99 0.69 12.02
N LYS A 152 -24.73 -0.42 12.13
CA LYS A 152 -25.80 -0.60 13.12
C LYS A 152 -25.64 -1.98 13.76
N ALA A 153 -25.65 -2.03 15.10
CA ALA A 153 -25.78 -3.30 15.80
C ALA A 153 -27.24 -3.80 15.73
N LEU A 154 -27.41 -5.12 15.62
CA LEU A 154 -28.72 -5.78 15.59
C LEU A 154 -28.99 -6.53 16.90
#